data_fb72522bf41be3e199e17ff6fb637e58
#
_entry.id   fb72522bf41be3e199e17ff6fb637e58
#
_cell.length_a   1.000
_cell.length_b   1.000
_cell.length_c   1.000
_cell.angle_alpha   90.00
_cell.angle_beta   90.00
_cell.angle_gamma   90.00
#
_symmetry.space_group_name_H-M   'P 1'
#
loop_
_entity.id
_entity.type
_entity.pdbx_description
1 polymer ?
#
loop_
_entity_poly.entity_id
_entity_poly.type
_entity_poly.pdbx_seq_one_letter_code
_entity_poly.pdbx_strand_id
1 'polypeptide(L)'
;MLIKDRKNILIFFLLSLFLFDLNLYADEFNITANEILIDKENEIVLGKGSVKAVDSEGKTVYADKITYEKSREYLLAEGNVKIDDINGNFLTSNKASYDKISEIIITYDNTELILKEGYKLKTKNVSYNTTKKILSSNENSLFEDNEGNIIETTMFQYDIKNNLFSSIGKIKIIDIKKNKYFFKEIHVDTRKKEMVGSDVSVLLDQKNFGLTNESDPRFVANDIFISKNKTNLSKGVFTVCKKRDKQCPPWTLKAKKISHDKIKKTIYYNHAVLKVYDIPIFYFPKFFHPDPSVKRQSGFLAPFFSNSSTVGNGFALP
;
A
#
# COMPACT_ATOMS: atom_id res chain seq x y z
N MET A 1 50.75 -12.16 -58.83
CA MET A 1 51.09 -11.35 -57.64
C MET A 1 49.88 -11.17 -56.75
N LEU A 2 49.38 -12.24 -56.18
CA LEU A 2 48.17 -12.22 -55.31
C LEU A 2 48.11 -13.50 -54.44
N ILE A 3 49.13 -13.79 -53.61
CA ILE A 3 49.06 -14.81 -52.56
C ILE A 3 50.06 -14.40 -51.44
N LYS A 4 49.83 -13.27 -50.77
CA LYS A 4 50.63 -12.90 -49.61
C LYS A 4 49.80 -12.35 -48.43
N ASP A 5 48.52 -12.15 -48.60
CA ASP A 5 47.71 -11.49 -47.55
C ASP A 5 46.80 -12.43 -46.72
N ARG A 6 46.70 -13.71 -47.07
CA ARG A 6 45.82 -14.65 -46.34
C ARG A 6 46.37 -15.09 -44.95
N LYS A 7 47.70 -15.08 -44.78
CA LYS A 7 48.29 -15.47 -43.48
C LYS A 7 48.14 -14.38 -42.41
N ASN A 8 48.15 -13.11 -42.82
CA ASN A 8 48.00 -12.01 -41.85
C ASN A 8 46.58 -11.83 -41.38
N ILE A 9 45.58 -12.16 -42.22
CA ILE A 9 44.14 -12.11 -41.85
C ILE A 9 43.79 -13.22 -40.85
N LEU A 10 44.42 -14.42 -41.01
CA LEU A 10 44.19 -15.54 -40.05
C LEU A 10 44.82 -15.27 -38.69
N ILE A 11 45.99 -14.63 -38.64
CA ILE A 11 46.64 -14.24 -37.37
C ILE A 11 45.83 -13.10 -36.69
N PHE A 12 45.28 -12.16 -37.43
CA PHE A 12 44.45 -11.09 -36.89
C PHE A 12 43.13 -11.63 -36.33
N PHE A 13 42.55 -12.66 -36.98
CA PHE A 13 41.32 -13.32 -36.54
C PHE A 13 41.57 -14.20 -35.28
N LEU A 14 42.75 -14.85 -35.20
CA LEU A 14 43.13 -15.61 -34.00
C LEU A 14 43.51 -14.68 -32.81
N LEU A 15 44.06 -13.49 -33.07
CA LEU A 15 44.40 -12.53 -32.03
C LEU A 15 43.11 -11.79 -31.53
N SER A 16 42.06 -11.63 -32.35
CA SER A 16 40.81 -11.05 -31.95
C SER A 16 39.97 -11.99 -31.09
N LEU A 17 40.20 -13.31 -31.17
CA LEU A 17 39.51 -14.28 -30.30
C LEU A 17 40.08 -14.32 -28.86
N PHE A 18 41.30 -13.77 -28.65
CA PHE A 18 41.90 -13.67 -27.32
C PHE A 18 41.66 -12.34 -26.59
N LEU A 19 40.94 -11.39 -27.24
CA LEU A 19 40.62 -10.09 -26.66
C LEU A 19 39.14 -9.99 -26.18
N PHE A 20 38.39 -11.06 -26.24
CA PHE A 20 37.18 -11.15 -25.42
C PHE A 20 37.60 -11.62 -24.03
N ASP A 21 38.14 -10.69 -23.26
CA ASP A 21 38.00 -10.75 -21.82
C ASP A 21 36.51 -10.77 -21.55
N LEU A 22 35.95 -11.98 -21.44
CA LEU A 22 34.70 -12.20 -20.72
C LEU A 22 35.02 -11.77 -19.29
N ASN A 23 34.90 -10.48 -19.01
CA ASN A 23 34.68 -10.00 -17.67
C ASN A 23 33.35 -10.64 -17.22
N LEU A 24 33.41 -11.89 -16.80
CA LEU A 24 32.49 -12.46 -15.84
C LEU A 24 32.70 -11.63 -14.58
N TYR A 25 32.07 -10.47 -14.52
CA TYR A 25 31.86 -9.81 -13.26
C TYR A 25 30.88 -10.73 -12.51
N ALA A 26 31.47 -11.67 -11.78
CA ALA A 26 30.76 -12.24 -10.65
C ALA A 26 30.54 -11.06 -9.72
N ASP A 27 29.26 -10.74 -9.54
CA ASP A 27 28.78 -9.71 -8.65
C ASP A 27 29.03 -10.19 -7.21
N GLU A 28 30.33 -10.12 -6.78
CA GLU A 28 30.74 -10.58 -5.47
C GLU A 28 30.43 -9.50 -4.44
N PHE A 29 29.82 -9.91 -3.33
CA PHE A 29 29.68 -9.06 -2.17
C PHE A 29 31.08 -8.76 -1.58
N ASN A 30 31.37 -7.47 -1.38
CA ASN A 30 32.50 -7.06 -0.58
C ASN A 30 32.12 -7.12 0.91
N ILE A 31 32.62 -8.11 1.62
CA ILE A 31 32.32 -8.39 3.03
C ILE A 31 33.44 -7.90 3.92
N THR A 32 33.11 -7.05 4.88
CA THR A 32 33.98 -6.61 5.96
C THR A 32 33.36 -6.98 7.31
N ALA A 33 34.16 -7.45 8.26
CA ALA A 33 33.71 -7.89 9.58
C ALA A 33 34.88 -7.85 10.59
N ASN A 34 34.59 -7.99 11.89
CA ASN A 34 35.60 -8.12 12.92
C ASN A 34 36.36 -9.46 12.77
N GLU A 35 35.66 -10.51 12.38
CA GLU A 35 36.20 -11.83 12.12
C GLU A 35 35.64 -12.36 10.79
N ILE A 36 36.53 -12.87 9.92
CA ILE A 36 36.14 -13.52 8.65
C ILE A 36 36.71 -14.92 8.63
N LEU A 37 35.85 -15.91 8.48
CA LEU A 37 36.19 -17.32 8.29
C LEU A 37 35.87 -17.72 6.87
N ILE A 38 36.81 -18.35 6.18
CA ILE A 38 36.65 -18.82 4.80
C ILE A 38 36.81 -20.32 4.77
N ASP A 39 35.71 -21.01 4.46
CA ASP A 39 35.71 -22.44 4.15
C ASP A 39 35.85 -22.59 2.63
N LYS A 40 37.06 -22.98 2.20
CA LYS A 40 37.40 -23.14 0.78
C LYS A 40 36.80 -24.41 0.17
N GLU A 41 36.58 -25.45 0.98
CA GLU A 41 36.02 -26.71 0.49
C GLU A 41 34.52 -26.57 0.16
N ASN A 42 33.81 -25.86 1.00
CA ASN A 42 32.37 -25.63 0.83
C ASN A 42 32.04 -24.28 0.17
N GLU A 43 33.04 -23.49 -0.19
CA GLU A 43 32.93 -22.16 -0.79
C GLU A 43 32.03 -21.19 0.07
N ILE A 44 32.21 -21.25 1.40
CA ILE A 44 31.49 -20.45 2.36
C ILE A 44 32.37 -19.35 2.92
N VAL A 45 31.86 -18.10 2.92
CA VAL A 45 32.41 -16.97 3.63
C VAL A 45 31.51 -16.62 4.80
N LEU A 46 32.07 -16.64 6.02
CA LEU A 46 31.36 -16.31 7.24
C LEU A 46 31.99 -15.07 7.88
N GLY A 47 31.26 -13.96 7.92
CA GLY A 47 31.60 -12.76 8.68
C GLY A 47 30.90 -12.76 10.03
N LYS A 48 31.60 -12.37 11.10
CA LYS A 48 31.05 -12.19 12.45
C LYS A 48 31.51 -10.86 13.04
N GLY A 49 30.56 -10.23 13.77
CA GLY A 49 30.74 -8.97 14.50
C GLY A 49 30.81 -7.76 13.58
N SER A 50 29.79 -6.90 13.66
CA SER A 50 29.66 -5.67 12.88
C SER A 50 29.91 -5.89 11.38
N VAL A 51 29.26 -6.89 10.81
CA VAL A 51 29.46 -7.28 9.41
C VAL A 51 28.80 -6.27 8.49
N LYS A 52 29.52 -5.88 7.45
CA LYS A 52 29.04 -5.05 6.34
C LYS A 52 29.31 -5.77 5.03
N ALA A 53 28.27 -6.01 4.24
CA ALA A 53 28.36 -6.53 2.89
C ALA A 53 27.84 -5.47 1.91
N VAL A 54 28.59 -5.21 0.85
CA VAL A 54 28.24 -4.24 -0.21
C VAL A 54 28.20 -4.97 -1.54
N ASP A 55 27.10 -4.82 -2.28
CA ASP A 55 27.00 -5.35 -3.64
C ASP A 55 27.59 -4.38 -4.68
N SER A 56 27.66 -4.82 -5.93
CA SER A 56 28.17 -4.00 -7.05
C SER A 56 27.29 -2.77 -7.36
N GLU A 57 26.02 -2.78 -6.96
CA GLU A 57 25.09 -1.65 -7.13
C GLU A 57 25.18 -0.65 -5.97
N GLY A 58 25.99 -0.92 -4.94
CA GLY A 58 26.17 -0.06 -3.77
C GLY A 58 25.12 -0.26 -2.67
N LYS A 59 24.27 -1.29 -2.76
CA LYS A 59 23.39 -1.69 -1.65
C LYS A 59 24.23 -2.24 -0.52
N THR A 60 23.92 -1.86 0.70
CA THR A 60 24.71 -2.24 1.86
C THR A 60 23.85 -3.01 2.86
N VAL A 61 24.34 -4.17 3.27
CA VAL A 61 23.73 -5.01 4.31
C VAL A 61 24.62 -4.97 5.55
N TYR A 62 24.07 -4.61 6.68
CA TYR A 62 24.69 -4.68 8.00
C TYR A 62 24.02 -5.80 8.79
N ALA A 63 24.80 -6.57 9.57
CA ALA A 63 24.30 -7.60 10.46
C ALA A 63 25.33 -7.97 11.53
N ASP A 64 24.93 -8.71 12.55
CA ASP A 64 25.85 -9.27 13.52
C ASP A 64 26.64 -10.44 12.91
N LYS A 65 26.02 -11.16 11.98
CA LYS A 65 26.61 -12.30 11.27
C LYS A 65 26.08 -12.35 9.84
N ILE A 66 26.98 -12.60 8.88
CA ILE A 66 26.61 -12.86 7.48
C ILE A 66 27.32 -14.15 7.03
N THR A 67 26.54 -15.06 6.45
CA THR A 67 27.01 -16.26 5.77
C THR A 67 26.74 -16.11 4.28
N TYR A 68 27.76 -16.25 3.44
CA TYR A 68 27.64 -16.23 2.00
C TYR A 68 28.14 -17.57 1.42
N GLU A 69 27.23 -18.30 0.78
CA GLU A 69 27.49 -19.56 0.08
C GLU A 69 27.71 -19.25 -1.40
N LYS A 70 28.98 -19.22 -1.87
CA LYS A 70 29.32 -18.83 -3.24
C LYS A 70 28.73 -19.77 -4.30
N SER A 71 28.79 -21.08 -4.06
CA SER A 71 28.28 -22.11 -4.98
C SER A 71 26.75 -21.99 -5.24
N ARG A 72 25.99 -21.45 -4.28
CA ARG A 72 24.54 -21.23 -4.35
C ARG A 72 24.16 -19.78 -4.58
N GLU A 73 25.13 -18.89 -4.63
CA GLU A 73 24.90 -17.44 -4.66
C GLU A 73 23.87 -16.97 -3.61
N TYR A 74 23.97 -17.54 -2.40
CA TYR A 74 23.02 -17.33 -1.32
C TYR A 74 23.67 -16.60 -0.15
N LEU A 75 23.07 -15.48 0.25
CA LEU A 75 23.49 -14.68 1.40
C LEU A 75 22.46 -14.79 2.52
N LEU A 76 22.92 -15.07 3.74
CA LEU A 76 22.11 -15.08 4.96
C LEU A 76 22.70 -14.09 5.96
N ALA A 77 21.89 -13.09 6.35
CA ALA A 77 22.22 -12.09 7.36
C ALA A 77 21.39 -12.35 8.63
N GLU A 78 22.05 -12.38 9.79
CA GLU A 78 21.45 -12.70 11.09
C GLU A 78 21.88 -11.69 12.16
N GLY A 79 20.92 -11.26 12.99
CA GLY A 79 21.09 -10.30 14.08
C GLY A 79 21.19 -8.85 13.60
N ASN A 80 20.29 -8.01 14.09
CA ASN A 80 20.27 -6.55 13.82
C ASN A 80 20.47 -6.18 12.33
N VAL A 81 19.80 -6.94 11.44
CA VAL A 81 19.93 -6.75 10.00
C VAL A 81 19.41 -5.38 9.60
N LYS A 82 20.22 -4.60 8.89
CA LYS A 82 19.85 -3.34 8.25
C LYS A 82 20.32 -3.37 6.80
N ILE A 83 19.42 -3.09 5.88
CA ILE A 83 19.70 -3.00 4.44
C ILE A 83 19.45 -1.57 4.01
N ASP A 84 20.46 -0.91 3.49
CA ASP A 84 20.38 0.45 2.95
C ASP A 84 20.52 0.41 1.43
N ASP A 85 19.67 1.11 0.72
CA ASP A 85 19.86 1.35 -0.70
C ASP A 85 20.51 2.73 -0.97
N ILE A 86 20.98 2.91 -2.21
CA ILE A 86 21.59 4.18 -2.63
C ILE A 86 20.61 5.35 -2.69
N ASN A 87 19.31 5.08 -2.64
CA ASN A 87 18.25 6.09 -2.74
C ASN A 87 17.85 6.65 -1.37
N GLY A 88 18.35 6.09 -0.29
CA GLY A 88 18.04 6.47 1.09
C GLY A 88 16.81 5.76 1.66
N ASN A 89 16.43 4.61 1.07
CA ASN A 89 15.48 3.69 1.66
C ASN A 89 16.23 2.71 2.56
N PHE A 90 15.66 2.32 3.67
CA PHE A 90 16.25 1.31 4.52
C PHE A 90 15.21 0.35 5.08
N LEU A 91 15.66 -0.88 5.25
CA LEU A 91 14.88 -1.97 5.81
C LEU A 91 15.63 -2.51 7.03
N THR A 92 14.91 -2.79 8.11
CA THR A 92 15.44 -3.46 9.30
C THR A 92 14.69 -4.75 9.56
N SER A 93 15.41 -5.79 10.02
CA SER A 93 14.85 -7.09 10.39
C SER A 93 15.80 -7.82 11.34
N ASN A 94 15.35 -8.89 11.98
CA ASN A 94 16.22 -9.76 12.77
C ASN A 94 17.04 -10.71 11.88
N LYS A 95 16.50 -11.08 10.71
CA LYS A 95 17.10 -12.02 9.79
C LYS A 95 16.63 -11.73 8.37
N ALA A 96 17.54 -11.81 7.41
CA ALA A 96 17.24 -11.67 5.99
C ALA A 96 18.08 -12.63 5.16
N SER A 97 17.54 -13.10 4.06
CA SER A 97 18.28 -13.87 3.06
C SER A 97 18.12 -13.25 1.68
N TYR A 98 19.13 -13.41 0.86
CA TYR A 98 19.08 -13.09 -0.56
C TYR A 98 19.56 -14.30 -1.36
N ASP A 99 18.67 -14.84 -2.15
CA ASP A 99 18.96 -15.86 -3.16
C ASP A 99 19.10 -15.14 -4.51
N LYS A 100 20.34 -15.01 -4.98
CA LYS A 100 20.66 -14.27 -6.19
C LYS A 100 20.22 -15.02 -7.46
N ILE A 101 20.17 -16.35 -7.42
CA ILE A 101 19.72 -17.16 -8.57
C ILE A 101 18.24 -16.93 -8.83
N SER A 102 17.41 -16.94 -7.78
CA SER A 102 15.97 -16.67 -7.88
C SER A 102 15.63 -15.18 -7.84
N GLU A 103 16.61 -14.32 -7.55
CA GLU A 103 16.44 -12.87 -7.39
C GLU A 103 15.40 -12.51 -6.32
N ILE A 104 15.41 -13.26 -5.19
CA ILE A 104 14.45 -13.08 -4.10
C ILE A 104 15.15 -12.74 -2.80
N ILE A 105 14.74 -11.62 -2.20
CA ILE A 105 15.09 -11.25 -0.83
C ILE A 105 13.93 -11.64 0.08
N ILE A 106 14.20 -12.33 1.19
CA ILE A 106 13.22 -12.66 2.21
C ILE A 106 13.72 -12.11 3.54
N THR A 107 12.84 -11.38 4.25
CA THR A 107 13.05 -11.06 5.65
C THR A 107 12.24 -12.01 6.53
N TYR A 108 12.71 -12.26 7.74
CA TYR A 108 12.07 -13.15 8.68
C TYR A 108 11.71 -12.36 9.94
N ASP A 109 10.54 -12.65 10.50
CA ASP A 109 10.00 -11.97 11.68
C ASP A 109 9.72 -10.47 11.45
N ASN A 110 9.86 -9.68 12.50
CA ASN A 110 9.54 -8.26 12.47
C ASN A 110 10.43 -7.52 11.45
N THR A 111 9.79 -6.86 10.52
CA THR A 111 10.44 -6.11 9.45
C THR A 111 9.85 -4.71 9.41
N GLU A 112 10.72 -3.71 9.40
CA GLU A 112 10.36 -2.31 9.20
C GLU A 112 11.06 -1.78 7.96
N LEU A 113 10.29 -1.22 7.02
CA LEU A 113 10.79 -0.55 5.83
C LEU A 113 10.44 0.93 5.92
N ILE A 114 11.43 1.79 5.71
CA ILE A 114 11.24 3.24 5.65
C ILE A 114 11.77 3.73 4.31
N LEU A 115 10.88 4.39 3.55
CA LEU A 115 11.22 5.00 2.28
C LEU A 115 11.61 6.47 2.47
N LYS A 116 12.50 6.95 1.61
CA LYS A 116 12.97 8.35 1.63
C LYS A 116 11.81 9.36 1.59
N GLU A 117 10.74 9.04 0.88
CA GLU A 117 9.54 9.87 0.77
C GLU A 117 8.69 9.93 2.05
N GLY A 118 9.10 9.24 3.13
CA GLY A 118 8.44 9.24 4.42
C GLY A 118 7.37 8.15 4.61
N TYR A 119 7.22 7.22 3.66
CA TYR A 119 6.37 6.05 3.83
C TYR A 119 7.03 5.03 4.75
N LYS A 120 6.24 4.44 5.64
CA LYS A 120 6.70 3.40 6.58
C LYS A 120 5.83 2.16 6.44
N LEU A 121 6.47 1.00 6.49
CA LEU A 121 5.82 -0.31 6.54
C LEU A 121 6.36 -1.07 7.74
N LYS A 122 5.45 -1.59 8.57
CA LYS A 122 5.76 -2.55 9.64
C LYS A 122 4.99 -3.83 9.37
N THR A 123 5.70 -4.93 9.28
CA THR A 123 5.13 -6.24 8.95
C THR A 123 6.03 -7.38 9.43
N LYS A 124 5.74 -8.60 8.99
CA LYS A 124 6.59 -9.79 9.15
C LYS A 124 6.78 -10.47 7.81
N ASN A 125 7.87 -11.23 7.67
CA ASN A 125 8.09 -12.16 6.56
C ASN A 125 7.87 -11.53 5.17
N VAL A 126 8.61 -10.45 4.88
CA VAL A 126 8.54 -9.79 3.57
C VAL A 126 9.29 -10.59 2.52
N SER A 127 8.70 -10.74 1.35
CA SER A 127 9.35 -11.24 0.14
C SER A 127 9.46 -10.12 -0.89
N TYR A 128 10.65 -9.92 -1.44
CA TYR A 128 10.90 -8.97 -2.50
C TYR A 128 11.61 -9.65 -3.68
N ASN A 129 10.93 -9.71 -4.81
CA ASN A 129 11.54 -10.16 -6.07
C ASN A 129 12.20 -8.97 -6.76
N THR A 130 13.52 -8.98 -6.86
CA THR A 130 14.32 -7.84 -7.36
C THR A 130 14.15 -7.62 -8.87
N THR A 131 13.97 -8.70 -9.65
CA THR A 131 13.74 -8.63 -11.10
C THR A 131 12.32 -8.15 -11.43
N LYS A 132 11.32 -8.76 -10.82
CA LYS A 132 9.92 -8.38 -11.04
C LYS A 132 9.54 -7.08 -10.36
N LYS A 133 10.34 -6.62 -9.40
CA LYS A 133 10.08 -5.45 -8.54
C LYS A 133 8.77 -5.60 -7.76
N ILE A 134 8.50 -6.81 -7.26
CA ILE A 134 7.30 -7.12 -6.48
C ILE A 134 7.69 -7.31 -5.02
N LEU A 135 7.09 -6.50 -4.16
CA LEU A 135 7.17 -6.59 -2.70
C LEU A 135 5.87 -7.17 -2.15
N SER A 136 5.93 -8.16 -1.26
CA SER A 136 4.72 -8.77 -0.70
C SER A 136 4.94 -9.31 0.71
N SER A 137 3.84 -9.41 1.45
CA SER A 137 3.75 -10.16 2.71
C SER A 137 2.34 -10.71 2.87
N ASN A 138 2.24 -11.92 3.44
CA ASN A 138 0.99 -12.56 3.82
C ASN A 138 0.69 -12.39 5.32
N GLU A 139 1.34 -11.44 5.96
CA GLU A 139 1.23 -11.18 7.39
C GLU A 139 0.54 -9.84 7.66
N ASN A 140 0.07 -9.68 8.89
CA ASN A 140 -0.49 -8.41 9.33
C ASN A 140 0.51 -7.28 9.12
N SER A 141 0.10 -6.29 8.34
CA SER A 141 0.94 -5.20 7.89
C SER A 141 0.32 -3.85 8.22
N LEU A 142 1.14 -2.92 8.64
CA LEU A 142 0.77 -1.54 8.95
C LEU A 142 1.59 -0.61 8.05
N PHE A 143 0.89 0.15 7.23
CA PHE A 143 1.48 1.21 6.42
C PHE A 143 1.12 2.57 7.01
N GLU A 144 2.08 3.47 7.00
CA GLU A 144 1.89 4.89 7.30
C GLU A 144 2.40 5.68 6.09
N ASP A 145 1.55 6.54 5.53
CA ASP A 145 1.97 7.42 4.44
C ASP A 145 2.60 8.71 4.98
N ASN A 146 3.14 9.51 4.09
CA ASN A 146 3.79 10.78 4.44
C ASN A 146 2.81 11.88 4.88
N GLU A 147 1.50 11.64 4.79
CA GLU A 147 0.44 12.53 5.27
C GLU A 147 -0.07 12.11 6.66
N GLY A 148 0.30 10.91 7.14
CA GLY A 148 -0.14 10.33 8.41
C GLY A 148 -1.40 9.46 8.31
N ASN A 149 -1.80 9.05 7.10
CA ASN A 149 -2.83 8.03 6.94
C ASN A 149 -2.25 6.66 7.28
N ILE A 150 -3.05 5.83 7.95
CA ILE A 150 -2.67 4.48 8.40
C ILE A 150 -3.49 3.45 7.64
N ILE A 151 -2.83 2.43 7.09
CA ILE A 151 -3.45 1.28 6.45
C ILE A 151 -3.05 0.01 7.22
N GLU A 152 -4.03 -0.68 7.78
CA GLU A 152 -3.87 -2.00 8.40
C GLU A 152 -4.42 -3.05 7.43
N THR A 153 -3.63 -4.10 7.16
CA THR A 153 -4.05 -5.19 6.27
C THR A 153 -3.48 -6.53 6.72
N THR A 154 -4.08 -7.64 6.27
CA THR A 154 -3.63 -9.00 6.58
C THR A 154 -2.68 -9.57 5.54
N MET A 155 -2.67 -9.00 4.34
CA MET A 155 -1.75 -9.36 3.28
C MET A 155 -1.69 -8.25 2.24
N PHE A 156 -0.56 -8.10 1.56
CA PHE A 156 -0.41 -7.14 0.48
C PHE A 156 0.56 -7.61 -0.59
N GLN A 157 0.43 -7.03 -1.77
CA GLN A 157 1.38 -7.08 -2.86
C GLN A 157 1.55 -5.68 -3.44
N TYR A 158 2.78 -5.25 -3.64
CA TYR A 158 3.10 -3.98 -4.29
C TYR A 158 4.00 -4.23 -5.50
N ASP A 159 3.46 -4.00 -6.69
CA ASP A 159 4.20 -3.95 -7.94
C ASP A 159 4.82 -2.55 -8.09
N ILE A 160 6.08 -2.43 -7.71
CA ILE A 160 6.82 -1.16 -7.70
C ILE A 160 6.98 -0.62 -9.11
N LYS A 161 7.20 -1.50 -10.10
CA LYS A 161 7.40 -1.12 -11.50
C LYS A 161 6.15 -0.44 -12.07
N ASN A 162 4.98 -0.97 -11.78
CA ASN A 162 3.70 -0.46 -12.27
C ASN A 162 3.02 0.51 -11.29
N ASN A 163 3.57 0.72 -10.10
CA ASN A 163 3.01 1.53 -9.03
C ASN A 163 1.63 1.04 -8.58
N LEU A 164 1.42 -0.28 -8.55
CA LEU A 164 0.16 -0.90 -8.19
C LEU A 164 0.27 -1.61 -6.84
N PHE A 165 -0.42 -1.07 -5.84
CA PHE A 165 -0.60 -1.72 -4.55
C PHE A 165 -1.92 -2.47 -4.54
N SER A 166 -1.93 -3.69 -4.06
CA SER A 166 -3.13 -4.51 -3.88
C SER A 166 -3.13 -5.19 -2.52
N SER A 167 -4.31 -5.33 -1.96
CA SER A 167 -4.52 -6.02 -0.70
C SER A 167 -5.88 -6.70 -0.70
N ILE A 168 -5.94 -7.90 -0.13
CA ILE A 168 -7.15 -8.73 0.01
C ILE A 168 -7.25 -9.18 1.46
N GLY A 169 -8.48 -9.27 1.98
CA GLY A 169 -8.77 -9.70 3.34
C GLY A 169 -9.33 -8.57 4.20
N LYS A 170 -8.94 -8.52 5.47
CA LYS A 170 -9.38 -7.46 6.39
C LYS A 170 -8.49 -6.23 6.21
N ILE A 171 -9.05 -5.20 5.60
CA ILE A 171 -8.32 -3.96 5.35
C ILE A 171 -9.02 -2.83 6.10
N LYS A 172 -8.25 -2.05 6.85
CA LYS A 172 -8.72 -0.87 7.56
C LYS A 172 -7.81 0.30 7.24
N ILE A 173 -8.41 1.41 6.79
CA ILE A 173 -7.70 2.67 6.56
C ILE A 173 -8.20 3.69 7.58
N ILE A 174 -7.31 4.43 8.18
CA ILE A 174 -7.61 5.56 9.06
C ILE A 174 -6.97 6.79 8.43
N ASP A 175 -7.77 7.75 8.03
CA ASP A 175 -7.25 9.00 7.48
C ASP A 175 -6.88 10.02 8.59
N ILE A 176 -6.20 11.09 8.20
CA ILE A 176 -5.79 12.18 9.10
C ILE A 176 -6.98 12.87 9.80
N LYS A 177 -8.18 12.76 9.23
CA LYS A 177 -9.43 13.26 9.80
C LYS A 177 -10.10 12.25 10.73
N LYS A 178 -9.43 11.11 11.03
CA LYS A 178 -9.92 10.02 11.87
C LYS A 178 -11.12 9.25 11.31
N ASN A 179 -11.45 9.42 10.03
CA ASN A 179 -12.42 8.57 9.36
C ASN A 179 -11.83 7.16 9.25
N LYS A 180 -12.68 6.14 9.41
CA LYS A 180 -12.27 4.72 9.33
C LYS A 180 -12.97 4.08 8.14
N TYR A 181 -12.18 3.50 7.26
CA TYR A 181 -12.63 2.81 6.06
C TYR A 181 -12.28 1.34 6.18
N PHE A 182 -13.21 0.46 5.89
CA PHE A 182 -13.03 -0.99 5.91
C PHE A 182 -13.35 -1.54 4.53
N PHE A 183 -12.54 -2.50 4.08
CA PHE A 183 -12.65 -3.13 2.76
C PHE A 183 -12.35 -4.63 2.88
N LYS A 184 -12.80 -5.39 1.89
CA LYS A 184 -12.31 -6.76 1.65
C LYS A 184 -11.20 -6.80 0.63
N GLU A 185 -11.17 -5.86 -0.29
CA GLU A 185 -10.18 -5.79 -1.34
C GLU A 185 -9.95 -4.33 -1.74
N ILE A 186 -8.69 -3.97 -1.98
CA ILE A 186 -8.30 -2.68 -2.55
C ILE A 186 -7.22 -2.86 -3.60
N HIS A 187 -7.28 -2.00 -4.63
CA HIS A 187 -6.21 -1.79 -5.60
C HIS A 187 -5.95 -0.30 -5.71
N VAL A 188 -4.69 0.10 -5.59
CA VAL A 188 -4.27 1.50 -5.56
C VAL A 188 -3.21 1.72 -6.63
N ASP A 189 -3.48 2.61 -7.58
CA ASP A 189 -2.45 3.20 -8.43
C ASP A 189 -1.81 4.36 -7.66
N THR A 190 -0.62 4.13 -7.10
CA THR A 190 0.05 5.11 -6.22
C THR A 190 0.55 6.33 -6.99
N ARG A 191 0.82 6.18 -8.29
CA ARG A 191 1.24 7.28 -9.17
C ARG A 191 0.06 8.19 -9.54
N LYS A 192 -1.08 7.62 -9.93
CA LYS A 192 -2.29 8.39 -10.25
C LYS A 192 -3.05 8.84 -9.01
N LYS A 193 -2.75 8.26 -7.84
CA LYS A 193 -3.51 8.43 -6.60
C LYS A 193 -4.98 8.03 -6.80
N GLU A 194 -5.20 6.89 -7.45
CA GLU A 194 -6.52 6.30 -7.69
C GLU A 194 -6.65 4.98 -6.92
N MET A 195 -7.80 4.75 -6.35
CA MET A 195 -8.10 3.53 -5.59
C MET A 195 -9.45 2.97 -6.01
N VAL A 196 -9.53 1.66 -6.18
CA VAL A 196 -10.77 0.88 -6.21
C VAL A 196 -10.81 -0.02 -5.00
N GLY A 197 -12.01 -0.23 -4.45
CA GLY A 197 -12.20 -1.15 -3.33
C GLY A 197 -13.58 -1.78 -3.37
N SER A 198 -13.70 -2.95 -2.76
CA SER A 198 -14.95 -3.70 -2.65
C SER A 198 -15.39 -3.91 -1.21
N ASP A 199 -16.68 -4.18 -1.01
CA ASP A 199 -17.31 -4.40 0.30
C ASP A 199 -16.98 -3.30 1.31
N VAL A 200 -17.29 -2.08 0.92
CA VAL A 200 -16.87 -0.86 1.61
C VAL A 200 -17.77 -0.56 2.79
N SER A 201 -17.17 -0.32 3.95
CA SER A 201 -17.84 0.26 5.12
C SER A 201 -17.04 1.44 5.65
N VAL A 202 -17.66 2.58 5.83
CA VAL A 202 -16.99 3.80 6.28
C VAL A 202 -17.69 4.34 7.52
N LEU A 203 -16.88 4.63 8.53
CA LEU A 203 -17.28 5.38 9.73
C LEU A 203 -16.61 6.75 9.66
N LEU A 204 -17.42 7.78 9.58
CA LEU A 204 -16.96 9.16 9.49
C LEU A 204 -16.85 9.75 10.90
N ASP A 205 -15.82 10.56 11.14
CA ASP A 205 -15.67 11.25 12.41
C ASP A 205 -16.73 12.35 12.54
N GLN A 206 -17.49 12.33 13.61
CA GLN A 206 -18.61 13.24 13.89
C GLN A 206 -18.19 14.71 13.86
N LYS A 207 -16.98 15.01 14.35
CA LYS A 207 -16.46 16.38 14.44
C LYS A 207 -16.27 17.02 13.07
N ASN A 208 -15.98 16.22 12.04
CA ASN A 208 -15.81 16.72 10.67
C ASN A 208 -17.13 17.21 10.05
N PHE A 209 -18.28 16.83 10.63
CA PHE A 209 -19.63 17.17 10.16
C PHE A 209 -20.35 18.13 11.08
N GLY A 210 -19.73 18.62 12.16
CA GLY A 210 -20.40 19.46 13.15
C GLY A 210 -21.56 18.74 13.86
N LEU A 211 -21.53 17.40 13.89
CA LEU A 211 -22.56 16.57 14.52
C LEU A 211 -22.25 16.34 16.00
N THR A 212 -23.31 16.06 16.76
CA THR A 212 -23.19 15.74 18.17
C THR A 212 -22.76 14.29 18.40
N ASN A 213 -22.38 13.94 19.64
CA ASN A 213 -22.03 12.57 20.02
C ASN A 213 -23.21 11.56 19.92
N GLU A 214 -24.41 12.06 19.60
CA GLU A 214 -25.61 11.25 19.33
C GLU A 214 -25.71 10.74 17.88
N SER A 215 -24.76 11.10 17.02
CA SER A 215 -24.76 10.77 15.60
C SER A 215 -23.55 9.89 15.24
N ASP A 216 -23.77 8.87 14.41
CA ASP A 216 -22.73 7.98 13.87
C ASP A 216 -22.80 7.99 12.33
N PRO A 217 -22.27 9.04 11.67
CA PRO A 217 -22.34 9.14 10.23
C PRO A 217 -21.52 8.02 9.58
N ARG A 218 -22.19 7.22 8.76
CA ARG A 218 -21.58 6.06 8.13
C ARG A 218 -22.21 5.72 6.80
N PHE A 219 -21.45 5.07 5.94
CA PHE A 219 -21.99 4.48 4.74
C PHE A 219 -21.39 3.10 4.46
N VAL A 220 -22.13 2.30 3.71
CA VAL A 220 -21.68 1.04 3.15
C VAL A 220 -21.93 1.06 1.65
N ALA A 221 -21.07 0.40 0.87
CA ALA A 221 -21.26 0.27 -0.57
C ALA A 221 -20.63 -1.04 -1.05
N ASN A 222 -21.10 -1.54 -2.21
CA ASN A 222 -20.45 -2.71 -2.82
C ASN A 222 -19.06 -2.35 -3.30
N ASP A 223 -18.95 -1.23 -4.02
CA ASP A 223 -17.71 -0.82 -4.65
C ASP A 223 -17.49 0.68 -4.45
N ILE A 224 -16.23 1.07 -4.37
CA ILE A 224 -15.80 2.46 -4.36
C ILE A 224 -14.68 2.67 -5.39
N PHE A 225 -14.74 3.79 -6.07
CA PHE A 225 -13.63 4.35 -6.82
C PHE A 225 -13.29 5.72 -6.27
N ILE A 226 -12.04 5.93 -5.90
CA ILE A 226 -11.53 7.22 -5.40
C ILE A 226 -10.46 7.72 -6.36
N SER A 227 -10.55 8.99 -6.73
CA SER A 227 -9.51 9.72 -7.42
C SER A 227 -9.32 11.10 -6.79
N LYS A 228 -8.34 11.85 -7.27
CA LYS A 228 -8.09 13.22 -6.82
C LYS A 228 -9.37 14.07 -6.82
N ASN A 229 -10.16 13.97 -7.89
CA ASN A 229 -11.28 14.87 -8.16
C ASN A 229 -12.65 14.27 -7.85
N LYS A 230 -12.77 12.94 -7.77
CA LYS A 230 -14.06 12.25 -7.65
C LYS A 230 -13.99 11.06 -6.72
N THR A 231 -15.11 10.79 -6.05
CA THR A 231 -15.36 9.51 -5.39
C THR A 231 -16.70 8.97 -5.91
N ASN A 232 -16.71 7.74 -6.42
CA ASN A 232 -17.91 7.07 -6.91
C ASN A 232 -18.16 5.81 -6.07
N LEU A 233 -19.41 5.60 -5.70
CA LEU A 233 -19.88 4.46 -4.93
C LEU A 233 -21.02 3.76 -5.68
N SER A 234 -21.00 2.42 -5.69
CA SER A 234 -22.06 1.59 -6.23
C SER A 234 -22.90 1.00 -5.10
N LYS A 235 -24.24 1.05 -5.25
CA LYS A 235 -25.20 0.51 -4.27
C LYS A 235 -24.93 1.00 -2.85
N GLY A 236 -24.73 2.33 -2.71
CA GLY A 236 -24.43 2.96 -1.44
C GLY A 236 -25.64 3.08 -0.52
N VAL A 237 -25.42 2.89 0.78
CA VAL A 237 -26.40 3.16 1.84
C VAL A 237 -25.73 4.07 2.86
N PHE A 238 -26.35 5.22 3.11
CA PHE A 238 -25.87 6.22 4.06
C PHE A 238 -26.86 6.41 5.21
N THR A 239 -26.36 6.68 6.42
CA THR A 239 -27.11 7.13 7.57
C THR A 239 -26.22 7.92 8.53
N VAL A 240 -26.84 8.78 9.35
CA VAL A 240 -26.14 9.45 10.49
C VAL A 240 -26.68 8.97 11.84
N CYS A 241 -27.67 8.05 11.85
CA CYS A 241 -28.26 7.57 13.10
C CYS A 241 -27.23 6.86 13.98
N LYS A 242 -27.34 7.04 15.29
CA LYS A 242 -26.50 6.33 16.28
C LYS A 242 -26.57 4.83 16.03
N LYS A 243 -25.40 4.18 16.06
CA LYS A 243 -25.34 2.73 15.93
C LYS A 243 -25.97 2.08 17.16
N ARG A 244 -26.94 1.20 16.91
CA ARG A 244 -27.63 0.40 17.93
C ARG A 244 -27.36 -1.07 17.66
N ASP A 245 -27.04 -1.81 18.71
CA ASP A 245 -26.81 -3.24 18.55
C ASP A 245 -28.09 -3.93 18.07
N LYS A 246 -27.96 -4.68 16.96
CA LYS A 246 -29.04 -5.48 16.33
C LYS A 246 -30.29 -4.72 15.85
N GLN A 247 -30.29 -3.39 15.80
CA GLN A 247 -31.41 -2.61 15.28
C GLN A 247 -31.03 -1.86 14.01
N CYS A 248 -31.96 -1.84 13.04
CA CYS A 248 -31.84 -1.02 11.85
C CYS A 248 -31.82 0.47 12.24
N PRO A 249 -31.03 1.30 11.52
CA PRO A 249 -31.08 2.75 11.75
C PRO A 249 -32.50 3.28 11.46
N PRO A 250 -33.00 4.27 12.23
CA PRO A 250 -34.34 4.86 12.01
C PRO A 250 -34.53 5.35 10.58
N TRP A 251 -33.48 5.83 9.91
CA TRP A 251 -33.57 6.18 8.51
C TRP A 251 -32.25 5.82 7.76
N THR A 252 -32.40 5.55 6.46
CA THR A 252 -31.29 5.31 5.53
C THR A 252 -31.59 5.93 4.18
N LEU A 253 -30.55 6.46 3.54
CA LEU A 253 -30.57 6.87 2.13
C LEU A 253 -29.83 5.83 1.31
N LYS A 254 -30.56 5.04 0.51
CA LYS A 254 -29.99 4.03 -0.37
C LYS A 254 -29.96 4.57 -1.79
N ALA A 255 -28.84 4.44 -2.51
CA ALA A 255 -28.75 4.86 -3.90
C ALA A 255 -28.03 3.83 -4.76
N LYS A 256 -28.43 3.71 -6.03
CA LYS A 256 -27.78 2.84 -7.01
C LYS A 256 -26.35 3.32 -7.30
N LYS A 257 -26.16 4.64 -7.40
CA LYS A 257 -24.86 5.28 -7.60
C LYS A 257 -24.80 6.58 -6.81
N ILE A 258 -23.69 6.79 -6.11
CA ILE A 258 -23.35 8.04 -5.42
C ILE A 258 -22.06 8.56 -6.05
N SER A 259 -22.01 9.83 -6.38
CA SER A 259 -20.81 10.45 -6.97
C SER A 259 -20.52 11.77 -6.26
N HIS A 260 -19.40 11.84 -5.57
CA HIS A 260 -18.90 13.06 -4.93
C HIS A 260 -17.91 13.74 -5.88
N ASP A 261 -18.28 14.90 -6.39
CA ASP A 261 -17.40 15.79 -7.15
C ASP A 261 -16.68 16.71 -6.15
N LYS A 262 -15.41 16.45 -5.93
CA LYS A 262 -14.59 17.18 -4.94
C LYS A 262 -14.26 18.61 -5.38
N ILE A 263 -14.28 18.87 -6.70
CA ILE A 263 -14.04 20.20 -7.26
C ILE A 263 -15.26 21.08 -7.05
N LYS A 264 -16.44 20.56 -7.43
CA LYS A 264 -17.73 21.27 -7.27
C LYS A 264 -18.25 21.19 -5.83
N LYS A 265 -17.60 20.41 -4.97
CA LYS A 265 -18.04 20.14 -3.60
C LYS A 265 -19.51 19.74 -3.53
N THR A 266 -19.92 18.81 -4.40
CA THR A 266 -21.31 18.40 -4.55
C THR A 266 -21.41 16.87 -4.63
N ILE A 267 -22.37 16.32 -3.92
CA ILE A 267 -22.67 14.89 -3.90
C ILE A 267 -23.93 14.64 -4.72
N TYR A 268 -23.83 13.79 -5.73
CA TYR A 268 -24.92 13.41 -6.63
C TYR A 268 -25.37 11.99 -6.34
N TYR A 269 -26.67 11.76 -6.35
CA TYR A 269 -27.30 10.48 -6.15
C TYR A 269 -28.15 10.11 -7.36
N ASN A 270 -28.01 8.88 -7.84
CA ASN A 270 -28.85 8.33 -8.89
C ASN A 270 -29.68 7.18 -8.29
N HIS A 271 -31.00 7.21 -8.56
CA HIS A 271 -31.98 6.27 -8.02
C HIS A 271 -31.85 6.12 -6.51
N ALA A 272 -32.05 7.22 -5.80
CA ALA A 272 -32.01 7.26 -4.35
C ALA A 272 -33.41 6.95 -3.75
N VAL A 273 -33.40 6.15 -2.69
CA VAL A 273 -34.61 5.81 -1.90
C VAL A 273 -34.33 6.17 -0.46
N LEU A 274 -35.12 7.07 0.09
CA LEU A 274 -35.16 7.34 1.52
C LEU A 274 -36.04 6.29 2.19
N LYS A 275 -35.48 5.59 3.15
CA LYS A 275 -36.21 4.61 3.97
C LYS A 275 -36.29 5.09 5.41
N VAL A 276 -37.41 4.87 6.05
CA VAL A 276 -37.65 5.07 7.49
C VAL A 276 -38.09 3.73 8.06
N TYR A 277 -37.36 3.19 9.04
CA TYR A 277 -37.54 1.83 9.58
C TYR A 277 -37.69 0.76 8.47
N ASP A 278 -36.82 0.83 7.46
CA ASP A 278 -36.79 -0.02 6.26
C ASP A 278 -37.98 0.14 5.29
N ILE A 279 -38.96 0.99 5.59
CA ILE A 279 -40.08 1.31 4.70
C ILE A 279 -39.63 2.40 3.72
N PRO A 280 -39.74 2.20 2.39
CA PRO A 280 -39.39 3.22 1.41
C PRO A 280 -40.44 4.34 1.44
N ILE A 281 -40.04 5.56 1.74
CA ILE A 281 -40.90 6.72 1.86
C ILE A 281 -40.83 7.61 0.63
N PHE A 282 -39.60 7.87 0.14
CA PHE A 282 -39.37 8.72 -1.03
C PHE A 282 -38.40 8.08 -2.00
N TYR A 283 -38.69 8.28 -3.30
CA TYR A 283 -37.79 7.91 -4.39
C TYR A 283 -37.40 9.16 -5.18
N PHE A 284 -36.06 9.30 -5.37
CA PHE A 284 -35.48 10.38 -6.13
C PHE A 284 -34.69 9.79 -7.33
N PRO A 285 -35.16 9.99 -8.58
CA PRO A 285 -34.44 9.53 -9.78
C PRO A 285 -33.03 10.14 -9.84
N LYS A 286 -32.97 11.45 -9.55
CA LYS A 286 -31.71 12.21 -9.41
C LYS A 286 -31.87 13.17 -8.24
N PHE A 287 -30.84 13.21 -7.40
CA PHE A 287 -30.80 14.10 -6.25
C PHE A 287 -29.36 14.56 -6.05
N PHE A 288 -29.16 15.75 -5.55
CA PHE A 288 -27.84 16.24 -5.17
C PHE A 288 -27.94 17.18 -3.98
N HIS A 289 -26.83 17.28 -3.26
CA HIS A 289 -26.68 18.27 -2.19
C HIS A 289 -25.19 18.69 -2.11
N PRO A 290 -24.90 19.87 -1.51
CA PRO A 290 -23.54 20.30 -1.27
C PRO A 290 -22.81 19.33 -0.32
N ASP A 291 -21.49 19.25 -0.48
CA ASP A 291 -20.62 18.59 0.49
C ASP A 291 -20.76 19.27 1.86
N PRO A 292 -20.77 18.52 2.97
CA PRO A 292 -20.84 19.09 4.33
C PRO A 292 -19.79 20.16 4.68
N SER A 293 -18.68 20.20 3.94
CA SER A 293 -17.65 21.24 4.11
C SER A 293 -18.07 22.63 3.59
N VAL A 294 -19.16 22.71 2.83
CA VAL A 294 -19.67 23.96 2.26
C VAL A 294 -20.60 24.65 3.25
N LYS A 295 -20.19 25.78 3.79
CA LYS A 295 -20.93 26.51 4.83
C LYS A 295 -22.26 27.13 4.36
N ARG A 296 -22.38 27.50 3.08
CA ARG A 296 -23.60 28.09 2.48
C ARG A 296 -23.70 27.70 1.02
N GLN A 297 -24.80 27.10 0.63
CA GLN A 297 -25.17 26.87 -0.78
C GLN A 297 -26.68 26.88 -0.93
N SER A 298 -27.18 27.46 -2.03
CA SER A 298 -28.60 27.36 -2.38
C SER A 298 -28.87 25.95 -2.92
N GLY A 299 -29.90 25.28 -2.41
CA GLY A 299 -30.31 23.95 -2.84
C GLY A 299 -31.09 23.22 -1.74
N PHE A 300 -31.58 22.03 -2.08
CA PHE A 300 -32.21 21.16 -1.08
C PHE A 300 -31.14 20.62 -0.14
N LEU A 301 -31.20 20.99 1.12
CA LEU A 301 -30.34 20.42 2.16
C LEU A 301 -30.88 19.06 2.60
N ALA A 302 -30.04 18.22 3.15
CA ALA A 302 -30.49 16.95 3.69
C ALA A 302 -31.48 17.18 4.84
N PRO A 303 -32.65 16.49 4.85
CA PRO A 303 -33.57 16.59 5.95
C PRO A 303 -32.90 16.15 7.26
N PHE A 304 -33.15 16.87 8.33
CA PHE A 304 -32.69 16.47 9.65
C PHE A 304 -33.86 16.25 10.61
N PHE A 305 -33.70 15.24 11.45
CA PHE A 305 -34.60 14.95 12.54
C PHE A 305 -34.00 15.45 13.84
N SER A 306 -34.69 16.27 14.56
CA SER A 306 -34.32 16.70 15.91
C SER A 306 -35.28 16.05 16.93
N ASN A 307 -34.69 15.60 18.03
CA ASN A 307 -35.44 15.17 19.21
C ASN A 307 -35.03 16.10 20.36
N SER A 308 -35.99 16.83 20.88
CA SER A 308 -35.82 17.70 22.04
C SER A 308 -36.74 17.24 23.15
N SER A 309 -36.22 17.17 24.37
CA SER A 309 -37.03 16.87 25.57
C SER A 309 -38.10 17.91 25.83
N THR A 310 -37.98 19.11 25.27
CA THR A 310 -38.88 20.24 25.50
C THR A 310 -39.93 20.38 24.40
N VAL A 311 -39.61 20.02 23.15
CA VAL A 311 -40.47 20.26 21.96
C VAL A 311 -40.86 18.96 21.25
N GLY A 312 -40.34 17.82 21.67
CA GLY A 312 -40.55 16.52 21.04
C GLY A 312 -39.74 16.29 19.76
N ASN A 313 -40.24 15.40 18.89
CA ASN A 313 -39.60 15.06 17.63
C ASN A 313 -39.91 16.10 16.56
N GLY A 314 -38.89 16.72 16.01
CA GLY A 314 -38.98 17.67 14.92
C GLY A 314 -38.39 17.11 13.62
N PHE A 315 -39.03 17.41 12.49
CA PHE A 315 -38.49 17.17 11.14
C PHE A 315 -38.32 18.52 10.47
N ALA A 316 -37.15 18.80 9.97
CA ALA A 316 -36.92 20.00 9.18
C ALA A 316 -36.35 19.65 7.80
N LEU A 317 -36.93 20.26 6.80
CA LEU A 317 -36.48 20.28 5.41
C LEU A 317 -35.97 21.71 5.15
N PRO A 318 -34.66 21.97 5.33
CA PRO A 318 -34.11 23.30 5.08
C PRO A 318 -33.96 23.58 3.59
#